data_133dd70da1bf03d2147450dcfadd9ef0
#
_entry.id   133dd70da1bf03d2147450dcfadd9ef0
#
_cell.length_a   1.000
_cell.length_b   1.000
_cell.length_c   1.000
_cell.angle_alpha   90.00
_cell.angle_beta   90.00
_cell.angle_gamma   90.00
#
_symmetry.space_group_name_H-M   'P 1'
#
loop_
_entity.id
_entity.type
_entity.pdbx_description
1 polymer ?
#
loop_
_entity_poly.entity_id
_entity_poly.type
_entity_poly.pdbx_seq_one_letter_code
_entity_poly.pdbx_strand_id
1 'polypeptide(L)'
;MADSTTGTIENLALVMANLSHSIEELKATIASLNSTIDSLKAENECEPKLLEDISYTRTKKKQKGKIDIKLDNLKHVKKVYDIDEKDRVCDECGSKLSYVGEEFVRHEVIYEPAKLYVKDIYRKTYECRNCRKKGKAVMLKAGTPQPVVPHSYTSPSVLSQVIIDKYVNHMPLYRQKSEWKRLGMELSRTNMANWIIIAAKEYFIPLVNRMHELMMKESHIHCDETPVQVLNEPGKKVTSKSYMWVYSSIKESKRPVKIFDYRPDRKATNPQEFLKGFDGTIITDGYYGYNHIDGVTNAYCWAHARRKFYDALPVDMKNASDTLANTAVEKIARLFAIEKQIETLSPDKKVKVRQEKSKPLVDDFFSWYKDNQNKVLTASKTGKTIQYALNYEAGLRSFLEDGLVPMTNSLDERTIRPFTVGRKNWLFSTSTKGAEASAAVFSLIETAKSNKLNPYDYIEFILDYLPQQDLVEDPERLDWFLPWSEEIKEKFEIKAD
;
A
#
# COMPACT_ATOMS: atom_id res chain seq x y z
N MET A 1 12.56 24.48 -60.22
CA MET A 1 12.28 24.98 -58.84
C MET A 1 10.85 25.49 -58.63
N ALA A 2 9.88 25.15 -59.47
CA ALA A 2 8.51 25.62 -59.37
C ALA A 2 7.53 24.54 -58.82
N ASP A 3 7.94 23.25 -58.75
CA ASP A 3 7.04 22.15 -58.36
C ASP A 3 7.01 21.87 -56.85
N SER A 4 7.95 22.36 -56.07
CA SER A 4 8.02 22.11 -54.61
C SER A 4 7.13 23.05 -53.78
N THR A 5 6.81 24.21 -54.33
CA THR A 5 5.99 25.23 -53.64
C THR A 5 4.48 24.96 -53.74
N THR A 6 4.04 24.38 -54.84
CA THR A 6 2.60 24.08 -55.07
C THR A 6 2.12 22.98 -54.13
N GLY A 7 2.86 21.91 -53.90
CA GLY A 7 2.51 20.83 -52.96
C GLY A 7 2.48 21.27 -51.49
N THR A 8 3.31 22.28 -51.15
CA THR A 8 3.32 22.82 -49.77
C THR A 8 2.09 23.69 -49.51
N ILE A 9 1.60 24.43 -50.47
CA ILE A 9 0.41 25.28 -50.40
C ILE A 9 -0.85 24.40 -50.31
N GLU A 10 -0.92 23.33 -51.11
CA GLU A 10 -2.06 22.38 -51.04
C GLU A 10 -2.14 21.65 -49.70
N ASN A 11 -1.00 21.21 -49.11
CA ASN A 11 -0.95 20.66 -47.79
C ASN A 11 -1.37 21.66 -46.70
N LEU A 12 -0.95 22.93 -46.81
CA LEU A 12 -1.40 23.97 -45.86
C LEU A 12 -2.89 24.24 -45.98
N ALA A 13 -3.47 24.25 -47.18
CA ALA A 13 -4.89 24.41 -47.38
C ALA A 13 -5.70 23.27 -46.78
N LEU A 14 -5.21 22.02 -46.91
CA LEU A 14 -5.84 20.84 -46.31
C LEU A 14 -5.79 20.89 -44.76
N VAL A 15 -4.64 21.29 -44.20
CA VAL A 15 -4.51 21.46 -42.75
C VAL A 15 -5.43 22.56 -42.22
N MET A 16 -5.53 23.68 -42.94
CA MET A 16 -6.46 24.76 -42.57
C MET A 16 -7.94 24.33 -42.68
N ALA A 17 -8.31 23.55 -43.68
CA ALA A 17 -9.66 23.00 -43.81
C ALA A 17 -10.00 22.06 -42.65
N ASN A 18 -9.09 21.16 -42.25
CA ASN A 18 -9.24 20.25 -41.11
C ASN A 18 -9.33 21.01 -39.78
N LEU A 19 -8.51 22.05 -39.58
CA LEU A 19 -8.58 22.91 -38.40
C LEU A 19 -9.91 23.67 -38.33
N SER A 20 -10.40 24.18 -39.47
CA SER A 20 -11.71 24.85 -39.52
C SER A 20 -12.84 23.89 -39.17
N HIS A 21 -12.80 22.67 -39.65
CA HIS A 21 -13.77 21.63 -39.31
C HIS A 21 -13.75 21.30 -37.81
N SER A 22 -12.58 21.08 -37.23
CA SER A 22 -12.44 20.83 -35.78
C SER A 22 -12.90 22.01 -34.92
N ILE A 23 -12.74 23.26 -35.37
CA ILE A 23 -13.25 24.46 -34.69
C ILE A 23 -14.77 24.48 -34.71
N GLU A 24 -15.42 24.11 -35.81
CA GLU A 24 -16.88 24.04 -35.89
C GLU A 24 -17.45 22.90 -35.00
N GLU A 25 -16.79 21.74 -34.92
CA GLU A 25 -17.16 20.68 -33.99
C GLU A 25 -17.05 21.10 -32.52
N LEU A 26 -15.97 21.82 -32.17
CA LEU A 26 -15.80 22.36 -30.82
C LEU A 26 -16.87 23.41 -30.49
N LYS A 27 -17.24 24.29 -31.43
CA LYS A 27 -18.32 25.26 -31.23
C LYS A 27 -19.67 24.58 -31.00
N ALA A 28 -19.97 23.49 -31.75
CA ALA A 28 -21.20 22.71 -31.58
C ALA A 28 -21.21 22.03 -30.17
N THR A 29 -20.08 21.50 -29.72
CA THR A 29 -19.94 20.90 -28.40
C THR A 29 -20.13 21.91 -27.27
N ILE A 30 -19.56 23.12 -27.41
CA ILE A 30 -19.75 24.22 -26.45
C ILE A 30 -21.21 24.67 -26.41
N ALA A 31 -21.89 24.77 -27.54
CA ALA A 31 -23.30 25.10 -27.58
C ALA A 31 -24.18 24.05 -26.86
N SER A 32 -23.90 22.79 -27.05
CA SER A 32 -24.57 21.67 -26.35
C SER A 32 -24.34 21.71 -24.84
N LEU A 33 -23.11 21.96 -24.41
CA LEU A 33 -22.78 22.09 -22.99
C LEU A 33 -23.46 23.28 -22.32
N ASN A 34 -23.54 24.43 -23.01
CA ASN A 34 -24.24 25.60 -22.51
C ASN A 34 -25.76 25.36 -22.37
N SER A 35 -26.37 24.66 -23.34
CA SER A 35 -27.78 24.25 -23.24
C SER A 35 -28.03 23.31 -22.04
N THR A 36 -27.10 22.41 -21.76
CA THR A 36 -27.18 21.52 -20.58
C THR A 36 -27.03 22.30 -19.27
N ILE A 37 -26.14 23.28 -19.22
CA ILE A 37 -25.96 24.16 -18.08
C ILE A 37 -27.22 25.00 -17.83
N ASP A 38 -27.86 25.53 -18.87
CA ASP A 38 -29.09 26.33 -18.74
C ASP A 38 -30.28 25.46 -18.30
N SER A 39 -30.36 24.19 -18.75
CA SER A 39 -31.36 23.24 -18.26
C SER A 39 -31.14 22.91 -16.78
N LEU A 40 -29.90 22.70 -16.34
CA LEU A 40 -29.57 22.44 -14.94
C LEU A 40 -29.78 23.66 -14.02
N LYS A 41 -29.63 24.88 -14.55
CA LYS A 41 -29.99 26.12 -13.83
C LYS A 41 -31.49 26.26 -13.66
N ALA A 42 -32.26 25.96 -14.69
CA ALA A 42 -33.74 26.00 -14.63
C ALA A 42 -34.31 24.94 -13.65
N GLU A 43 -33.66 23.76 -13.51
CA GLU A 43 -34.03 22.76 -12.52
C GLU A 43 -33.70 23.18 -11.08
N ASN A 44 -32.77 24.12 -10.86
CA ASN A 44 -32.37 24.61 -9.54
C ASN A 44 -33.13 25.89 -9.10
N GLU A 45 -33.93 26.53 -9.95
CA GLU A 45 -34.80 27.62 -9.55
C GLU A 45 -36.10 27.06 -8.94
N CYS A 46 -36.01 26.54 -7.71
CA CYS A 46 -37.17 26.33 -6.86
C CYS A 46 -37.62 27.66 -6.28
N GLU A 47 -38.81 28.13 -6.64
CA GLU A 47 -39.51 29.28 -6.02
C GLU A 47 -39.59 29.13 -4.49
N PRO A 48 -39.40 30.19 -3.71
CA PRO A 48 -39.60 30.16 -2.26
C PRO A 48 -41.09 30.01 -1.95
N LYS A 49 -41.49 28.80 -1.50
CA LYS A 49 -42.80 28.61 -0.90
C LYS A 49 -42.88 29.40 0.42
N LEU A 50 -43.88 30.29 0.51
CA LEU A 50 -44.28 30.97 1.75
C LEU A 50 -44.44 29.93 2.88
N LEU A 51 -43.70 30.17 3.95
CA LEU A 51 -43.79 29.38 5.19
C LEU A 51 -45.07 29.76 5.93
N GLU A 52 -46.04 28.86 6.02
CA GLU A 52 -47.10 28.87 7.04
C GLU A 52 -46.50 28.53 8.40
N ASP A 53 -46.77 29.35 9.41
CA ASP A 53 -46.34 29.13 10.78
C ASP A 53 -46.98 27.87 11.35
N ILE A 54 -46.18 26.79 11.44
CA ILE A 54 -46.56 25.59 12.23
C ILE A 54 -45.59 25.50 13.42
N SER A 55 -46.04 25.91 14.59
CA SER A 55 -45.33 25.74 15.85
C SER A 55 -45.34 24.26 16.26
N TYR A 56 -44.24 23.53 16.05
CA TYR A 56 -44.00 22.21 16.64
C TYR A 56 -42.89 22.26 17.69
N THR A 57 -43.26 22.20 18.95
CA THR A 57 -42.34 21.88 20.06
C THR A 57 -41.97 20.40 20.01
N ARG A 58 -40.98 20.05 19.24
CA ARG A 58 -40.33 18.73 19.28
C ARG A 58 -38.86 18.89 19.67
N THR A 59 -38.52 18.51 20.90
CA THR A 59 -37.13 18.33 21.34
C THR A 59 -36.46 17.28 20.48
N LYS A 60 -35.93 17.66 19.30
CA LYS A 60 -35.06 16.82 18.51
C LYS A 60 -33.74 16.71 19.25
N LYS A 61 -33.35 15.49 19.71
CA LYS A 61 -31.94 15.17 19.92
C LYS A 61 -31.21 15.56 18.65
N LYS A 62 -30.31 16.57 18.73
CA LYS A 62 -29.47 16.97 17.60
C LYS A 62 -28.67 15.73 17.17
N GLN A 63 -28.95 15.18 16.01
CA GLN A 63 -28.05 14.20 15.39
C GLN A 63 -26.78 14.97 15.04
N LYS A 64 -25.61 14.46 15.44
CA LYS A 64 -24.32 15.02 15.02
C LYS A 64 -24.28 15.12 13.51
N GLY A 65 -23.84 16.25 12.98
CA GLY A 65 -23.63 16.43 11.54
C GLY A 65 -22.53 15.52 11.00
N LYS A 66 -22.54 15.24 9.70
CA LYS A 66 -21.47 14.41 9.05
C LYS A 66 -20.04 14.96 9.28
N ILE A 67 -19.91 16.26 9.49
CA ILE A 67 -18.62 16.91 9.81
C ILE A 67 -18.23 16.62 11.25
N ASP A 68 -19.15 16.73 12.20
CA ASP A 68 -18.91 16.47 13.62
C ASP A 68 -18.39 15.04 13.84
N ILE A 69 -19.02 14.06 13.18
CA ILE A 69 -18.60 12.66 13.25
C ILE A 69 -17.15 12.47 12.75
N LYS A 70 -16.77 13.16 11.67
CA LYS A 70 -15.40 13.08 11.11
C LYS A 70 -14.33 13.71 12.00
N LEU A 71 -14.70 14.64 12.86
CA LEU A 71 -13.79 15.39 13.73
C LEU A 71 -13.77 14.88 15.17
N ASP A 72 -14.67 13.94 15.55
CA ASP A 72 -14.82 13.43 16.92
C ASP A 72 -13.52 12.84 17.49
N ASN A 73 -12.62 12.30 16.65
CA ASN A 73 -11.35 11.72 17.05
C ASN A 73 -10.23 12.74 17.30
N LEU A 74 -10.49 14.02 17.03
CA LEU A 74 -9.52 15.10 17.26
C LEU A 74 -9.79 15.76 18.62
N LYS A 75 -8.73 16.30 19.24
CA LYS A 75 -8.85 17.11 20.45
C LYS A 75 -9.59 18.40 20.12
N HIS A 76 -10.73 18.65 20.77
CA HIS A 76 -11.48 19.89 20.63
C HIS A 76 -10.98 20.94 21.63
N VAL A 77 -10.66 22.12 21.15
CA VAL A 77 -10.31 23.29 21.94
C VAL A 77 -11.32 24.40 21.66
N LYS A 78 -12.05 24.83 22.69
CA LYS A 78 -13.02 25.91 22.56
C LYS A 78 -12.30 27.26 22.53
N LYS A 79 -12.60 28.08 21.52
CA LYS A 79 -12.17 29.48 21.44
C LYS A 79 -13.40 30.36 21.35
N VAL A 80 -13.53 31.29 22.29
CA VAL A 80 -14.63 32.24 22.34
C VAL A 80 -14.12 33.59 21.88
N TYR A 81 -14.83 34.24 20.97
CA TYR A 81 -14.63 35.63 20.57
C TYR A 81 -15.66 36.46 21.26
N ASP A 82 -15.26 37.57 21.79
CA ASP A 82 -16.11 38.49 22.53
C ASP A 82 -16.01 39.92 21.97
N ILE A 83 -17.03 40.73 22.23
CA ILE A 83 -17.06 42.16 21.86
C ILE A 83 -16.37 42.93 22.99
N ASP A 84 -15.51 43.90 22.66
CA ASP A 84 -14.87 44.75 23.66
C ASP A 84 -15.92 45.45 24.55
N GLU A 85 -15.61 45.58 25.84
CA GLU A 85 -16.57 46.09 26.83
C GLU A 85 -17.13 47.49 26.47
N LYS A 86 -16.30 48.32 25.86
CA LYS A 86 -16.66 49.67 25.37
C LYS A 86 -17.67 49.62 24.21
N ASP A 87 -17.70 48.54 23.43
CA ASP A 87 -18.52 48.39 22.23
C ASP A 87 -19.81 47.60 22.53
N ARG A 88 -20.04 47.16 23.80
CA ARG A 88 -21.27 46.48 24.23
C ARG A 88 -22.40 47.49 24.54
N VAL A 89 -22.72 48.29 23.58
CA VAL A 89 -23.75 49.32 23.67
C VAL A 89 -24.79 49.11 22.56
N CYS A 90 -26.06 49.29 22.88
CA CYS A 90 -27.16 49.18 21.90
C CYS A 90 -27.15 50.38 20.94
N ASP A 91 -27.09 50.09 19.65
CA ASP A 91 -27.05 51.12 18.60
C ASP A 91 -28.35 51.94 18.52
N GLU A 92 -29.48 51.42 19.01
CA GLU A 92 -30.78 52.11 18.97
C GLU A 92 -31.04 53.01 20.18
N CYS A 93 -30.64 52.56 21.39
CA CYS A 93 -31.01 53.29 22.63
C CYS A 93 -29.82 53.67 23.54
N GLY A 94 -28.60 53.30 23.16
CA GLY A 94 -27.39 53.59 23.93
C GLY A 94 -27.23 52.84 25.26
N SER A 95 -28.11 51.89 25.57
CA SER A 95 -28.03 51.10 26.82
C SER A 95 -26.97 50.03 26.73
N LYS A 96 -26.37 49.66 27.90
CA LYS A 96 -25.38 48.56 27.97
C LYS A 96 -26.04 47.22 27.66
N LEU A 97 -25.47 46.47 26.73
CA LEU A 97 -25.91 45.12 26.35
C LEU A 97 -25.62 44.10 27.43
N SER A 98 -26.56 43.16 27.66
CA SER A 98 -26.41 42.06 28.60
C SER A 98 -26.01 40.77 27.85
N TYR A 99 -25.10 39.98 28.44
CA TYR A 99 -24.73 38.67 27.91
C TYR A 99 -25.91 37.70 27.98
N VAL A 100 -26.20 37.04 26.84
CA VAL A 100 -27.34 36.09 26.72
C VAL A 100 -26.91 34.68 26.37
N GLY A 101 -25.65 34.45 25.97
CA GLY A 101 -25.14 33.11 25.67
C GLY A 101 -24.09 33.11 24.57
N GLU A 102 -23.64 31.91 24.22
CA GLU A 102 -22.66 31.67 23.16
C GLU A 102 -23.30 30.86 22.03
N GLU A 103 -22.97 31.21 20.81
CA GLU A 103 -23.39 30.52 19.61
C GLU A 103 -22.21 29.79 18.98
N PHE A 104 -22.41 28.51 18.59
CA PHE A 104 -21.45 27.77 17.81
C PHE A 104 -21.44 28.28 16.37
N VAL A 105 -20.28 28.72 15.87
CA VAL A 105 -20.14 29.29 14.51
C VAL A 105 -19.63 28.24 13.53
N ARG A 106 -18.46 27.63 13.84
CA ARG A 106 -17.84 26.64 12.95
C ARG A 106 -16.73 25.87 13.64
N HIS A 107 -16.34 24.72 13.05
CA HIS A 107 -15.08 24.03 13.34
C HIS A 107 -13.96 24.57 12.45
N GLU A 108 -12.77 24.70 13.00
CA GLU A 108 -11.52 24.94 12.29
C GLU A 108 -10.51 23.86 12.72
N VAL A 109 -9.97 23.10 11.74
CA VAL A 109 -8.91 22.13 12.01
C VAL A 109 -7.57 22.87 11.97
N ILE A 110 -6.85 22.85 13.08
CA ILE A 110 -5.55 23.50 13.22
C ILE A 110 -4.45 22.45 13.04
N TYR A 111 -3.52 22.67 12.13
CA TYR A 111 -2.32 21.87 11.95
C TYR A 111 -1.14 22.58 12.61
N GLU A 112 -0.50 21.93 13.61
CA GLU A 112 0.76 22.36 14.17
C GLU A 112 1.88 21.57 13.49
N PRO A 113 2.88 22.26 12.86
CA PRO A 113 4.02 21.57 12.27
C PRO A 113 4.85 20.85 13.32
N ALA A 114 5.60 19.82 12.88
CA ALA A 114 6.49 19.06 13.75
C ALA A 114 7.49 19.96 14.47
N LYS A 115 7.71 19.70 15.77
CA LYS A 115 8.67 20.41 16.61
C LYS A 115 9.87 19.49 16.89
N LEU A 116 11.09 20.03 16.70
CA LEU A 116 12.32 19.35 17.08
C LEU A 116 12.90 19.96 18.35
N TYR A 117 13.42 19.12 19.23
CA TYR A 117 14.18 19.53 20.40
C TYR A 117 15.27 18.50 20.70
N VAL A 118 16.31 18.92 21.40
CA VAL A 118 17.39 18.05 21.85
C VAL A 118 17.12 17.61 23.28
N LYS A 119 17.21 16.30 23.53
CA LYS A 119 17.15 15.70 24.86
C LYS A 119 18.56 15.35 25.33
N ASP A 120 19.12 16.14 26.23
CA ASP A 120 20.43 15.89 26.80
C ASP A 120 20.32 14.84 27.91
N ILE A 121 21.03 13.72 27.78
CA ILE A 121 20.95 12.58 28.69
C ILE A 121 22.15 12.60 29.61
N TYR A 122 21.87 12.71 30.89
CA TYR A 122 22.87 12.68 31.98
C TYR A 122 22.63 11.46 32.87
N ARG A 123 23.70 10.95 33.47
CA ARG A 123 23.63 9.90 34.51
C ARG A 123 24.35 10.30 35.79
N LYS A 124 23.74 10.00 36.93
CA LYS A 124 24.39 10.18 38.24
C LYS A 124 25.41 9.08 38.48
N THR A 125 26.54 9.46 39.01
CA THR A 125 27.63 8.55 39.42
C THR A 125 27.85 8.68 40.92
N TYR A 126 27.95 7.57 41.60
CA TYR A 126 28.13 7.47 43.03
C TYR A 126 29.47 6.77 43.35
N GLU A 127 30.15 7.18 44.41
CA GLU A 127 31.41 6.61 44.85
C GLU A 127 31.26 5.97 46.24
N CYS A 128 31.88 4.81 46.46
CA CYS A 128 31.99 4.20 47.79
C CYS A 128 33.14 4.83 48.58
N ARG A 129 32.82 5.76 49.46
CA ARG A 129 33.81 6.44 50.31
C ARG A 129 34.60 5.49 51.23
N ASN A 130 34.01 4.38 51.70
CA ASN A 130 34.69 3.37 52.52
C ASN A 130 35.76 2.60 51.73
N CYS A 131 35.45 2.20 50.50
CA CYS A 131 36.44 1.55 49.63
C CYS A 131 37.57 2.51 49.26
N ARG A 132 37.25 3.79 49.00
CA ARG A 132 38.26 4.82 48.71
C ARG A 132 39.24 5.01 49.87
N LYS A 133 38.77 5.01 51.14
CA LYS A 133 39.66 5.07 52.32
C LYS A 133 40.61 3.86 52.40
N LYS A 134 40.27 2.72 51.82
CA LYS A 134 41.06 1.51 51.71
C LYS A 134 41.89 1.44 50.42
N GLY A 135 42.03 2.54 49.70
CA GLY A 135 42.81 2.64 48.46
C GLY A 135 42.11 2.03 47.21
N LYS A 136 40.82 1.63 47.29
CA LYS A 136 40.08 1.03 46.20
C LYS A 136 38.98 1.98 45.69
N ALA A 137 39.09 2.47 44.45
CA ALA A 137 38.04 3.29 43.84
C ALA A 137 36.90 2.36 43.35
N VAL A 138 35.74 2.46 44.00
CA VAL A 138 34.51 1.75 43.58
C VAL A 138 33.47 2.80 43.24
N MET A 139 33.07 2.83 41.97
CA MET A 139 32.07 3.75 41.44
C MET A 139 30.88 2.98 40.88
N LEU A 140 29.67 3.45 41.19
CA LEU A 140 28.41 2.96 40.60
C LEU A 140 27.81 4.08 39.76
N LYS A 141 27.46 3.74 38.52
CA LYS A 141 26.82 4.66 37.58
C LYS A 141 25.37 4.21 37.33
N ALA A 142 24.46 5.17 37.32
CA ALA A 142 23.07 4.88 36.96
C ALA A 142 22.98 4.34 35.53
N GLY A 143 22.10 3.36 35.31
CA GLY A 143 21.80 2.84 33.94
C GLY A 143 21.16 3.92 33.10
N THR A 144 21.42 3.88 31.80
CA THR A 144 20.70 4.67 30.76
C THR A 144 20.16 3.74 29.68
N PRO A 145 19.04 4.07 29.05
CA PRO A 145 18.56 3.28 27.92
C PRO A 145 19.63 3.18 26.83
N GLN A 146 19.64 2.05 26.12
CA GLN A 146 20.50 1.85 24.95
C GLN A 146 20.04 2.77 23.81
N PRO A 147 20.97 3.44 23.10
CA PRO A 147 20.62 4.23 21.95
C PRO A 147 20.16 3.33 20.80
N VAL A 148 19.15 3.76 20.06
CA VAL A 148 18.63 3.01 18.89
C VAL A 148 19.69 2.77 17.82
N VAL A 149 20.62 3.69 17.64
CA VAL A 149 21.80 3.54 16.78
C VAL A 149 23.02 3.95 17.58
N PRO A 150 23.97 3.03 17.84
CA PRO A 150 25.19 3.33 18.58
C PRO A 150 25.97 4.50 17.96
N HIS A 151 26.52 5.35 18.82
CA HIS A 151 27.32 6.53 18.42
C HIS A 151 26.57 7.54 17.52
N SER A 152 25.24 7.57 17.61
CA SER A 152 24.38 8.50 16.88
C SER A 152 23.57 9.39 17.83
N TYR A 153 23.14 10.53 17.32
CA TYR A 153 22.21 11.43 18.02
C TYR A 153 20.75 11.20 17.60
N THR A 154 20.47 10.19 16.77
CA THR A 154 19.10 9.89 16.37
C THR A 154 18.31 9.28 17.53
N SER A 155 17.05 9.67 17.65
CA SER A 155 16.08 9.05 18.53
C SER A 155 15.20 8.05 17.77
N PRO A 156 14.46 7.16 18.45
CA PRO A 156 13.42 6.35 17.84
C PRO A 156 12.46 7.16 16.97
N SER A 157 11.96 8.29 17.47
CA SER A 157 11.00 9.15 16.75
C SER A 157 11.58 9.76 15.46
N VAL A 158 12.82 10.25 15.48
CA VAL A 158 13.47 10.79 14.27
C VAL A 158 13.70 9.69 13.24
N LEU A 159 14.17 8.51 13.67
CA LEU A 159 14.41 7.40 12.75
C LEU A 159 13.10 6.86 12.18
N SER A 160 12.04 6.76 12.99
CA SER A 160 10.70 6.37 12.52
C SER A 160 10.18 7.34 11.48
N GLN A 161 10.30 8.65 11.70
CA GLN A 161 9.89 9.64 10.72
C GLN A 161 10.66 9.49 9.40
N VAL A 162 12.00 9.30 9.45
CA VAL A 162 12.81 9.05 8.25
C VAL A 162 12.35 7.79 7.49
N ILE A 163 12.00 6.73 8.22
CA ILE A 163 11.49 5.48 7.64
C ILE A 163 10.11 5.69 7.01
N ILE A 164 9.17 6.30 7.73
CA ILE A 164 7.80 6.54 7.24
C ILE A 164 7.81 7.45 6.01
N ASP A 165 8.58 8.52 6.06
CA ASP A 165 8.70 9.42 4.91
C ASP A 165 9.24 8.69 3.67
N LYS A 166 10.21 7.81 3.82
CA LYS A 166 10.75 7.07 2.70
C LYS A 166 9.81 5.98 2.20
N TYR A 167 9.28 5.14 3.07
CA TYR A 167 8.62 3.89 2.68
C TYR A 167 7.09 3.96 2.64
N VAL A 168 6.47 4.90 3.36
CA VAL A 168 5.02 5.14 3.33
C VAL A 168 4.68 6.33 2.44
N ASN A 169 5.38 7.48 2.65
CA ASN A 169 5.16 8.71 1.91
C ASN A 169 5.96 8.77 0.59
N HIS A 170 6.77 7.74 0.32
CA HIS A 170 7.60 7.61 -0.89
C HIS A 170 8.55 8.79 -1.12
N MET A 171 8.96 9.49 -0.06
CA MET A 171 9.88 10.64 -0.12
C MET A 171 11.35 10.18 -0.12
N PRO A 172 12.11 10.34 -1.20
CA PRO A 172 13.53 9.97 -1.24
C PRO A 172 14.36 10.73 -0.20
N LEU A 173 15.42 10.11 0.32
CA LEU A 173 16.28 10.72 1.34
C LEU A 173 16.87 12.08 0.94
N TYR A 174 17.06 12.34 -0.36
CA TYR A 174 17.56 13.64 -0.82
C TYR A 174 16.53 14.78 -0.61
N ARG A 175 15.23 14.48 -0.74
CA ARG A 175 14.16 15.44 -0.45
C ARG A 175 14.00 15.61 1.06
N GLN A 176 14.09 14.52 1.81
CA GLN A 176 14.06 14.57 3.28
C GLN A 176 15.18 15.44 3.85
N LYS A 177 16.40 15.38 3.27
CA LYS A 177 17.52 16.26 3.67
C LYS A 177 17.11 17.74 3.66
N SER A 178 16.40 18.18 2.64
CA SER A 178 15.93 19.56 2.51
C SER A 178 14.83 19.89 3.52
N GLU A 179 13.95 18.92 3.83
CA GLU A 179 12.91 19.08 4.85
C GLU A 179 13.50 19.20 6.24
N TRP A 180 14.39 18.30 6.63
CA TRP A 180 15.09 18.36 7.92
C TRP A 180 15.85 19.67 8.12
N LYS A 181 16.46 20.20 7.05
CA LYS A 181 17.12 21.51 7.10
C LYS A 181 16.12 22.66 7.35
N ARG A 182 14.91 22.63 6.77
CA ARG A 182 13.86 23.62 7.05
C ARG A 182 13.37 23.56 8.49
N LEU A 183 13.39 22.37 9.10
CA LEU A 183 13.06 22.18 10.51
C LEU A 183 14.22 22.54 11.46
N GLY A 184 15.38 23.00 10.95
CA GLY A 184 16.52 23.42 11.73
C GLY A 184 17.57 22.33 12.01
N MET A 185 17.45 21.14 11.39
CA MET A 185 18.37 20.03 11.60
C MET A 185 19.12 19.68 10.30
N GLU A 186 20.46 19.79 10.34
CA GLU A 186 21.28 19.34 9.21
C GLU A 186 21.50 17.82 9.26
N LEU A 187 20.78 17.10 8.41
CA LEU A 187 20.83 15.65 8.33
C LEU A 187 21.28 15.18 6.95
N SER A 188 22.37 14.42 6.89
CA SER A 188 22.90 13.93 5.61
C SER A 188 22.13 12.69 5.12
N ARG A 189 22.08 12.51 3.79
CA ARG A 189 21.50 11.29 3.18
C ARG A 189 22.22 10.02 3.67
N THR A 190 23.53 10.10 3.86
CA THR A 190 24.36 8.98 4.32
C THR A 190 23.98 8.57 5.73
N ASN A 191 23.79 9.55 6.64
CA ASN A 191 23.36 9.25 8.01
C ASN A 191 22.00 8.58 8.04
N MET A 192 21.00 9.14 7.34
CA MET A 192 19.67 8.53 7.26
C MET A 192 19.72 7.10 6.71
N ALA A 193 20.47 6.87 5.63
CA ALA A 193 20.61 5.54 5.04
C ALA A 193 21.30 4.55 6.00
N ASN A 194 22.38 4.97 6.66
CA ASN A 194 23.09 4.12 7.62
C ASN A 194 22.23 3.79 8.83
N TRP A 195 21.48 4.75 9.37
CA TRP A 195 20.56 4.49 10.47
C TRP A 195 19.50 3.45 10.13
N ILE A 196 18.91 3.56 8.93
CA ILE A 196 17.94 2.55 8.43
C ILE A 196 18.60 1.17 8.30
N ILE A 197 19.81 1.10 7.73
CA ILE A 197 20.54 -0.17 7.54
C ILE A 197 20.90 -0.81 8.88
N ILE A 198 21.36 -0.02 9.86
CA ILE A 198 21.68 -0.51 11.20
C ILE A 198 20.42 -1.01 11.90
N ALA A 199 19.34 -0.22 11.91
CA ALA A 199 18.08 -0.62 12.52
C ALA A 199 17.49 -1.87 11.85
N ALA A 200 17.58 -1.97 10.52
CA ALA A 200 17.15 -3.16 9.81
C ALA A 200 17.92 -4.41 10.23
N LYS A 201 19.25 -4.31 10.30
CA LYS A 201 20.11 -5.44 10.67
C LYS A 201 19.88 -5.88 12.12
N GLU A 202 19.83 -4.94 13.04
CA GLU A 202 19.82 -5.25 14.47
C GLU A 202 18.40 -5.60 14.99
N TYR A 203 17.34 -4.99 14.42
CA TYR A 203 15.98 -5.09 14.96
C TYR A 203 14.97 -5.66 13.98
N PHE A 204 14.95 -5.20 12.72
CA PHE A 204 13.86 -5.52 11.81
C PHE A 204 14.01 -6.90 11.16
N ILE A 205 15.22 -7.26 10.72
CA ILE A 205 15.49 -8.58 10.14
C ILE A 205 15.19 -9.72 11.12
N PRO A 206 15.59 -9.66 12.41
CA PRO A 206 15.19 -10.67 13.40
C PRO A 206 13.67 -10.82 13.51
N LEU A 207 12.90 -9.71 13.54
CA LEU A 207 11.44 -9.75 13.55
C LEU A 207 10.86 -10.36 12.27
N VAL A 208 11.39 -9.98 11.11
CA VAL A 208 10.95 -10.53 9.80
C VAL A 208 11.25 -12.02 9.72
N ASN A 209 12.39 -12.48 10.22
CA ASN A 209 12.71 -13.91 10.30
C ASN A 209 11.70 -14.65 11.19
N ARG A 210 11.33 -14.06 12.32
CA ARG A 210 10.28 -14.66 13.17
C ARG A 210 8.91 -14.68 12.48
N MET A 211 8.55 -13.62 11.77
CA MET A 211 7.35 -13.62 10.93
C MET A 211 7.39 -14.69 9.84
N HIS A 212 8.55 -14.92 9.23
CA HIS A 212 8.74 -15.98 8.24
C HIS A 212 8.51 -17.38 8.84
N GLU A 213 9.09 -17.69 10.00
CA GLU A 213 8.84 -18.96 10.70
C GLU A 213 7.35 -19.22 10.95
N LEU A 214 6.59 -18.18 11.26
CA LEU A 214 5.16 -18.27 11.49
C LEU A 214 4.37 -18.36 10.19
N MET A 215 4.83 -17.69 9.12
CA MET A 215 4.25 -17.78 7.78
C MET A 215 4.38 -19.20 7.22
N MET A 216 5.46 -19.92 7.50
CA MET A 216 5.63 -21.31 7.07
C MET A 216 4.60 -22.29 7.70
N LYS A 217 3.83 -21.85 8.68
CA LYS A 217 2.72 -22.60 9.28
C LYS A 217 1.34 -22.26 8.68
N GLU A 218 1.27 -21.32 7.75
CA GLU A 218 0.05 -21.01 7.01
C GLU A 218 -0.26 -22.12 6.00
N SER A 219 -1.52 -22.26 5.63
CA SER A 219 -1.94 -23.24 4.61
C SER A 219 -1.80 -22.70 3.19
N HIS A 220 -1.83 -21.37 3.03
CA HIS A 220 -1.83 -20.70 1.74
C HIS A 220 -0.97 -19.44 1.78
N ILE A 221 -0.15 -19.25 0.75
CA ILE A 221 0.72 -18.08 0.59
C ILE A 221 0.58 -17.55 -0.85
N HIS A 222 0.34 -16.27 -1.00
CA HIS A 222 0.51 -15.57 -2.26
C HIS A 222 1.98 -15.28 -2.52
N CYS A 223 2.43 -15.43 -3.76
CA CYS A 223 3.81 -15.16 -4.16
C CYS A 223 3.85 -14.35 -5.45
N ASP A 224 4.71 -13.34 -5.47
CA ASP A 224 4.97 -12.50 -6.65
C ASP A 224 6.38 -11.91 -6.55
N GLU A 225 6.94 -11.34 -7.63
CA GLU A 225 8.23 -10.67 -7.60
C GLU A 225 8.27 -9.48 -8.56
N THR A 226 9.10 -8.49 -8.25
CA THR A 226 9.30 -7.31 -9.07
C THR A 226 10.78 -6.97 -9.21
N PRO A 227 11.25 -6.51 -10.39
CA PRO A 227 12.65 -6.13 -10.55
C PRO A 227 13.01 -4.93 -9.69
N VAL A 228 14.24 -4.93 -9.18
CA VAL A 228 14.89 -3.81 -8.50
C VAL A 228 16.29 -3.62 -9.04
N GLN A 229 16.78 -2.39 -9.11
CA GLN A 229 18.15 -2.09 -9.48
C GLN A 229 18.99 -1.85 -8.23
N VAL A 230 20.17 -2.50 -8.15
CA VAL A 230 21.16 -2.29 -7.11
C VAL A 230 22.48 -1.91 -7.78
N LEU A 231 23.03 -0.72 -7.45
CA LEU A 231 24.20 -0.18 -8.14
C LEU A 231 25.49 -0.93 -7.79
N ASN A 232 25.72 -1.13 -6.50
CA ASN A 232 26.93 -1.78 -5.99
C ASN A 232 26.61 -3.20 -5.53
N GLU A 233 26.34 -4.09 -6.47
CA GLU A 233 26.10 -5.50 -6.21
C GLU A 233 27.33 -6.31 -6.64
N PRO A 234 27.97 -7.09 -5.72
CA PRO A 234 29.19 -7.83 -6.05
C PRO A 234 29.00 -8.78 -7.23
N GLY A 235 29.94 -8.74 -8.18
CA GLY A 235 29.92 -9.63 -9.33
C GLY A 235 28.90 -9.29 -10.42
N LYS A 236 28.19 -8.14 -10.34
CA LYS A 236 27.18 -7.74 -11.31
C LYS A 236 27.46 -6.40 -11.96
N LYS A 237 26.95 -6.24 -13.18
CA LYS A 237 26.90 -4.93 -13.86
C LYS A 237 25.81 -4.06 -13.23
N VAL A 238 26.04 -2.74 -13.18
CA VAL A 238 25.07 -1.75 -12.65
C VAL A 238 23.70 -1.83 -13.33
N THR A 239 23.65 -2.24 -14.59
CA THR A 239 22.40 -2.42 -15.37
C THR A 239 21.68 -3.73 -15.12
N SER A 240 22.27 -4.65 -14.33
CA SER A 240 21.66 -5.95 -14.03
C SER A 240 20.41 -5.77 -13.15
N LYS A 241 19.42 -6.60 -13.40
CA LYS A 241 18.19 -6.65 -12.58
C LYS A 241 18.40 -7.60 -11.42
N SER A 242 18.13 -7.13 -10.23
CA SER A 242 17.85 -7.91 -9.03
C SER A 242 16.35 -7.90 -8.78
N TYR A 243 15.85 -8.64 -7.78
CA TYR A 243 14.42 -8.80 -7.58
C TYR A 243 14.04 -8.62 -6.12
N MET A 244 12.88 -8.05 -5.91
CA MET A 244 12.17 -8.07 -4.65
C MET A 244 11.06 -9.08 -4.78
N TRP A 245 11.18 -10.19 -4.07
CA TRP A 245 10.16 -11.21 -3.93
C TRP A 245 9.20 -10.81 -2.82
N VAL A 246 7.94 -11.14 -2.97
CA VAL A 246 6.90 -10.82 -1.99
C VAL A 246 6.08 -12.06 -1.71
N TYR A 247 5.89 -12.31 -0.43
CA TYR A 247 5.11 -13.41 0.08
C TYR A 247 4.06 -12.86 1.04
N SER A 248 2.80 -13.21 0.82
CA SER A 248 1.69 -12.69 1.63
C SER A 248 0.79 -13.83 2.09
N SER A 249 0.39 -13.82 3.36
CA SER A 249 -0.70 -14.67 3.81
C SER A 249 -2.01 -14.31 3.09
N ILE A 250 -2.92 -15.24 2.99
CA ILE A 250 -4.26 -14.99 2.43
C ILE A 250 -5.09 -14.05 3.32
N LYS A 251 -6.18 -13.50 2.76
CA LYS A 251 -7.07 -12.57 3.47
C LYS A 251 -7.68 -13.18 4.73
N GLU A 252 -7.94 -14.47 4.72
CA GLU A 252 -8.56 -15.24 5.78
C GLU A 252 -7.58 -15.62 6.90
N SER A 253 -6.29 -15.35 6.77
CA SER A 253 -5.30 -15.62 7.82
C SER A 253 -5.61 -14.82 9.08
N LYS A 254 -5.49 -15.49 10.23
CA LYS A 254 -5.61 -14.86 11.56
C LYS A 254 -4.40 -14.00 11.91
N ARG A 255 -3.30 -14.18 11.18
CA ARG A 255 -2.02 -13.47 11.35
C ARG A 255 -1.59 -12.91 10.00
N PRO A 256 -2.20 -11.80 9.54
CA PRO A 256 -1.84 -11.20 8.27
C PRO A 256 -0.36 -10.85 8.23
N VAL A 257 0.40 -11.51 7.36
CA VAL A 257 1.85 -11.33 7.19
C VAL A 257 2.16 -10.99 5.76
N LYS A 258 3.10 -10.07 5.56
CA LYS A 258 3.68 -9.74 4.26
C LYS A 258 5.19 -9.64 4.39
N ILE A 259 5.91 -10.44 3.62
CA ILE A 259 7.37 -10.47 3.65
C ILE A 259 7.89 -10.09 2.28
N PHE A 260 8.78 -9.10 2.28
CA PHE A 260 9.60 -8.72 1.13
C PHE A 260 10.97 -9.34 1.31
N ASP A 261 11.47 -10.02 0.26
CA ASP A 261 12.74 -10.70 0.26
C ASP A 261 13.58 -10.23 -0.93
N TYR A 262 14.69 -9.57 -0.66
CA TYR A 262 15.61 -9.13 -1.70
C TYR A 262 16.48 -10.28 -2.17
N ARG A 263 16.53 -10.51 -3.49
CA ARG A 263 17.39 -11.52 -4.13
C ARG A 263 18.13 -10.94 -5.33
N PRO A 264 19.36 -11.41 -5.56
CA PRO A 264 20.20 -10.88 -6.63
C PRO A 264 19.66 -11.22 -8.04
N ASP A 265 18.83 -12.22 -8.20
CA ASP A 265 18.33 -12.67 -9.50
C ASP A 265 16.90 -13.25 -9.39
N ARG A 266 16.38 -13.75 -10.52
CA ARG A 266 15.05 -14.38 -10.62
C ARG A 266 15.14 -15.90 -10.76
N LYS A 267 16.13 -16.55 -10.13
CA LYS A 267 16.28 -18.01 -10.21
C LYS A 267 15.28 -18.74 -9.33
N ALA A 268 14.91 -19.95 -9.73
CA ALA A 268 14.02 -20.83 -8.98
C ALA A 268 14.55 -21.18 -7.57
N THR A 269 15.86 -21.14 -7.37
CA THR A 269 16.49 -21.39 -6.07
C THR A 269 16.05 -20.40 -5.00
N ASN A 270 15.69 -19.16 -5.38
CA ASN A 270 15.27 -18.14 -4.41
C ASN A 270 13.93 -18.50 -3.72
N PRO A 271 12.82 -18.77 -4.44
CA PRO A 271 11.59 -19.20 -3.79
C PRO A 271 11.72 -20.62 -3.18
N GLN A 272 12.57 -21.50 -3.72
CA GLN A 272 12.85 -22.80 -3.11
C GLN A 272 13.49 -22.67 -1.72
N GLU A 273 14.44 -21.76 -1.55
CA GLU A 273 15.04 -21.46 -0.25
C GLU A 273 14.04 -20.83 0.72
N PHE A 274 13.28 -19.85 0.25
CA PHE A 274 12.31 -19.14 1.09
C PHE A 274 11.19 -20.06 1.56
N LEU A 275 10.63 -20.89 0.69
CA LEU A 275 9.52 -21.81 0.98
C LEU A 275 9.99 -23.19 1.48
N LYS A 276 11.26 -23.34 1.83
CA LYS A 276 11.78 -24.61 2.35
C LYS A 276 11.04 -25.04 3.62
N GLY A 277 10.39 -26.21 3.55
CA GLY A 277 9.60 -26.76 4.65
C GLY A 277 8.16 -26.24 4.74
N PHE A 278 7.74 -25.42 3.79
CA PHE A 278 6.33 -25.07 3.63
C PHE A 278 5.57 -26.26 3.01
N ASP A 279 4.45 -26.64 3.63
CA ASP A 279 3.55 -27.68 3.15
C ASP A 279 2.15 -27.08 2.99
N GLY A 280 1.82 -26.67 1.77
CA GLY A 280 0.58 -25.96 1.49
C GLY A 280 0.46 -25.49 0.04
N THR A 281 -0.46 -24.55 -0.17
CA THR A 281 -0.76 -24.02 -1.50
C THR A 281 -0.15 -22.61 -1.70
N ILE A 282 0.58 -22.41 -2.79
CA ILE A 282 1.00 -21.10 -3.23
C ILE A 282 0.16 -20.59 -4.39
N ILE A 283 -0.18 -19.30 -4.35
CA ILE A 283 -0.95 -18.60 -5.39
C ILE A 283 0.01 -17.68 -6.15
N THR A 284 0.21 -17.94 -7.46
CA THR A 284 1.20 -17.23 -8.26
C THR A 284 0.66 -16.79 -9.63
N ASP A 285 1.48 -16.03 -10.37
CA ASP A 285 1.21 -15.67 -11.78
C ASP A 285 1.53 -16.79 -12.78
N GLY A 286 2.10 -17.91 -12.31
CA GLY A 286 2.59 -19.00 -13.15
C GLY A 286 4.03 -18.80 -13.63
N TYR A 287 4.85 -18.07 -12.89
CA TYR A 287 6.29 -18.04 -13.15
C TYR A 287 6.92 -19.42 -12.84
N TYR A 288 7.71 -19.95 -13.78
CA TYR A 288 8.28 -21.31 -13.68
C TYR A 288 9.18 -21.52 -12.45
N GLY A 289 9.72 -20.45 -11.88
CA GLY A 289 10.59 -20.52 -10.68
C GLY A 289 9.89 -21.05 -9.44
N TYR A 290 8.55 -21.05 -9.41
CA TYR A 290 7.75 -21.62 -8.33
C TYR A 290 7.41 -23.10 -8.53
N ASN A 291 7.78 -23.68 -9.69
CA ASN A 291 7.53 -25.10 -9.94
C ASN A 291 8.52 -25.99 -9.19
N HIS A 292 8.07 -27.19 -8.84
CA HIS A 292 8.91 -28.23 -8.23
C HIS A 292 9.53 -27.81 -6.87
N ILE A 293 8.73 -27.16 -6.02
CA ILE A 293 9.05 -26.94 -4.61
C ILE A 293 8.41 -28.10 -3.84
N ASP A 294 9.20 -28.85 -3.07
CA ASP A 294 8.72 -30.00 -2.32
C ASP A 294 7.64 -29.61 -1.30
N GLY A 295 6.55 -30.37 -1.23
CA GLY A 295 5.41 -30.10 -0.34
C GLY A 295 4.45 -29.01 -0.82
N VAL A 296 4.75 -28.33 -1.93
CA VAL A 296 3.99 -27.16 -2.39
C VAL A 296 3.04 -27.50 -3.54
N THR A 297 1.77 -27.14 -3.36
CA THR A 297 0.77 -27.15 -4.43
C THR A 297 0.70 -25.76 -5.08
N ASN A 298 0.71 -25.72 -6.43
CA ASN A 298 0.62 -24.47 -7.18
C ASN A 298 -0.82 -24.17 -7.61
N ALA A 299 -1.32 -23.00 -7.21
CA ALA A 299 -2.53 -22.38 -7.73
C ALA A 299 -2.17 -21.19 -8.62
N TYR A 300 -2.82 -21.08 -9.79
CA TYR A 300 -2.47 -20.04 -10.75
C TYR A 300 -3.58 -19.01 -10.95
N CYS A 301 -3.17 -17.79 -11.17
CA CYS A 301 -4.02 -16.61 -11.30
C CYS A 301 -4.74 -16.57 -12.67
N TRP A 302 -6.08 -16.64 -12.67
CA TRP A 302 -6.90 -16.47 -13.86
C TRP A 302 -6.84 -15.05 -14.46
N ALA A 303 -6.54 -14.03 -13.65
CA ALA A 303 -6.35 -12.67 -14.17
C ALA A 303 -5.13 -12.59 -15.09
N HIS A 304 -4.03 -13.27 -14.74
CA HIS A 304 -2.84 -13.37 -15.58
C HIS A 304 -3.12 -14.19 -16.86
N ALA A 305 -3.83 -15.29 -16.76
CA ALA A 305 -4.29 -16.04 -17.94
C ALA A 305 -5.14 -15.15 -18.84
N ARG A 306 -6.13 -14.44 -18.29
CA ARG A 306 -6.99 -13.51 -19.04
C ARG A 306 -6.19 -12.41 -19.72
N ARG A 307 -5.20 -11.81 -19.03
CA ARG A 307 -4.33 -10.75 -19.60
C ARG A 307 -3.58 -11.24 -20.83
N LYS A 308 -3.01 -12.47 -20.79
CA LYS A 308 -2.31 -13.05 -21.94
C LYS A 308 -3.23 -13.20 -23.17
N PHE A 309 -4.51 -13.56 -22.99
CA PHE A 309 -5.48 -13.60 -24.07
C PHE A 309 -5.86 -12.22 -24.56
N TYR A 310 -6.01 -11.27 -23.64
CA TYR A 310 -6.29 -9.88 -23.98
C TYR A 310 -5.15 -9.26 -24.82
N ASP A 311 -3.90 -9.54 -24.45
CA ASP A 311 -2.70 -9.09 -25.19
C ASP A 311 -2.53 -9.78 -26.55
N ALA A 312 -3.25 -10.89 -26.78
CA ALA A 312 -3.27 -11.61 -28.05
C ALA A 312 -4.40 -11.12 -28.98
N LEU A 313 -5.28 -10.24 -28.53
CA LEU A 313 -6.30 -9.62 -29.36
C LEU A 313 -5.64 -8.74 -30.45
N PRO A 314 -6.28 -8.63 -31.64
CA PRO A 314 -5.85 -7.70 -32.67
C PRO A 314 -5.85 -6.25 -32.16
N VAL A 315 -4.92 -5.44 -32.64
CA VAL A 315 -4.83 -4.01 -32.29
C VAL A 315 -6.10 -3.26 -32.71
N ASP A 316 -6.69 -3.68 -33.82
CA ASP A 316 -7.98 -3.17 -34.32
C ASP A 316 -9.14 -3.92 -33.65
N MET A 317 -9.56 -3.42 -32.50
CA MET A 317 -10.60 -4.03 -31.64
C MET A 317 -11.97 -4.18 -32.33
N LYS A 318 -12.25 -3.49 -33.44
CA LYS A 318 -13.52 -3.56 -34.16
C LYS A 318 -13.81 -4.95 -34.76
N ASN A 319 -12.77 -5.73 -35.02
CA ASN A 319 -12.86 -7.08 -35.62
C ASN A 319 -12.42 -8.19 -34.65
N ALA A 320 -12.38 -7.92 -33.34
CA ALA A 320 -11.93 -8.89 -32.35
C ALA A 320 -12.95 -9.95 -31.98
N SER A 321 -14.26 -9.72 -32.25
CA SER A 321 -15.38 -10.58 -31.81
C SER A 321 -15.24 -12.05 -32.21
N ASP A 322 -14.70 -12.32 -33.39
CA ASP A 322 -14.63 -13.66 -33.96
C ASP A 322 -13.29 -14.37 -33.73
N THR A 323 -12.44 -13.81 -32.83
CA THR A 323 -11.16 -14.42 -32.56
C THR A 323 -11.22 -15.40 -31.39
N LEU A 324 -10.38 -16.45 -31.44
CA LEU A 324 -10.24 -17.39 -30.33
C LEU A 324 -9.79 -16.70 -29.04
N ALA A 325 -8.99 -15.62 -29.14
CA ALA A 325 -8.58 -14.84 -28.00
C ALA A 325 -9.75 -14.12 -27.33
N ASN A 326 -10.68 -13.54 -28.11
CA ASN A 326 -11.88 -12.90 -27.56
C ASN A 326 -12.81 -13.91 -26.89
N THR A 327 -13.07 -15.04 -27.55
CA THR A 327 -13.87 -16.13 -26.97
C THR A 327 -13.32 -16.58 -25.63
N ALA A 328 -11.98 -16.67 -25.48
CA ALA A 328 -11.34 -16.98 -24.21
C ALA A 328 -11.59 -15.92 -23.15
N VAL A 329 -11.43 -14.65 -23.51
CA VAL A 329 -11.66 -13.53 -22.58
C VAL A 329 -13.10 -13.52 -22.07
N GLU A 330 -14.08 -13.79 -22.95
CA GLU A 330 -15.50 -13.89 -22.59
C GLU A 330 -15.81 -15.09 -21.68
N LYS A 331 -15.27 -16.28 -22.00
CA LYS A 331 -15.42 -17.46 -21.14
C LYS A 331 -14.85 -17.21 -19.74
N ILE A 332 -13.68 -16.61 -19.64
CA ILE A 332 -13.07 -16.25 -18.36
C ILE A 332 -13.90 -15.18 -17.64
N ALA A 333 -14.48 -14.21 -18.33
CA ALA A 333 -15.33 -13.18 -17.74
C ALA A 333 -16.54 -13.77 -16.98
N ARG A 334 -17.12 -14.87 -17.48
CA ARG A 334 -18.22 -15.58 -16.80
C ARG A 334 -17.77 -16.16 -15.45
N LEU A 335 -16.56 -16.70 -15.38
CA LEU A 335 -15.98 -17.19 -14.11
C LEU A 335 -15.81 -16.04 -13.09
N PHE A 336 -15.30 -14.89 -13.53
CA PHE A 336 -15.19 -13.71 -12.66
C PHE A 336 -16.54 -13.20 -12.17
N ALA A 337 -17.59 -13.29 -12.98
CA ALA A 337 -18.94 -12.90 -12.57
C ALA A 337 -19.47 -13.79 -11.44
N ILE A 338 -19.20 -15.10 -11.49
CA ILE A 338 -19.56 -16.04 -10.41
C ILE A 338 -18.76 -15.71 -9.13
N GLU A 339 -17.44 -15.55 -9.24
CA GLU A 339 -16.58 -15.23 -8.08
C GLU A 339 -17.01 -13.95 -7.36
N LYS A 340 -17.44 -12.94 -8.12
CA LYS A 340 -17.97 -11.69 -7.53
C LYS A 340 -19.25 -11.94 -6.71
N GLN A 341 -20.12 -12.85 -7.15
CA GLN A 341 -21.35 -13.17 -6.42
C GLN A 341 -21.10 -13.93 -5.12
N ILE A 342 -20.03 -14.71 -5.07
CA ILE A 342 -19.68 -15.56 -3.92
C ILE A 342 -18.57 -14.98 -3.02
N GLU A 343 -18.12 -13.76 -3.26
CA GLU A 343 -16.98 -13.16 -2.57
C GLU A 343 -17.10 -13.22 -1.05
N THR A 344 -18.30 -13.00 -0.51
CA THR A 344 -18.61 -12.96 0.93
C THR A 344 -18.93 -14.31 1.55
N LEU A 345 -19.01 -15.38 0.77
CA LEU A 345 -19.34 -16.70 1.28
C LEU A 345 -18.15 -17.34 2.03
N SER A 346 -18.47 -18.26 2.96
CA SER A 346 -17.44 -19.08 3.60
C SER A 346 -16.75 -20.00 2.59
N PRO A 347 -15.50 -20.43 2.85
CA PRO A 347 -14.75 -21.30 1.94
C PRO A 347 -15.52 -22.53 1.48
N ASP A 348 -16.18 -23.25 2.39
CA ASP A 348 -16.96 -24.44 2.05
C ASP A 348 -18.14 -24.13 1.11
N LYS A 349 -18.80 -22.98 1.32
CA LYS A 349 -19.89 -22.55 0.44
C LYS A 349 -19.35 -22.11 -0.92
N LYS A 350 -18.16 -21.48 -0.99
CA LYS A 350 -17.49 -21.14 -2.24
C LYS A 350 -17.22 -22.40 -3.07
N VAL A 351 -16.66 -23.46 -2.45
CA VAL A 351 -16.41 -24.74 -3.13
C VAL A 351 -17.69 -25.31 -3.73
N LYS A 352 -18.80 -25.37 -2.97
CA LYS A 352 -20.08 -25.89 -3.48
C LYS A 352 -20.56 -25.14 -4.72
N VAL A 353 -20.58 -23.79 -4.68
CA VAL A 353 -21.02 -23.01 -5.83
C VAL A 353 -20.03 -23.12 -7.01
N ARG A 354 -18.74 -23.20 -6.75
CA ARG A 354 -17.71 -23.40 -7.76
C ARG A 354 -17.85 -24.75 -8.45
N GLN A 355 -18.12 -25.83 -7.72
CA GLN A 355 -18.38 -27.14 -8.29
C GLN A 355 -19.64 -27.17 -9.15
N GLU A 356 -20.71 -26.49 -8.72
CA GLU A 356 -21.97 -26.43 -9.43
C GLU A 356 -21.91 -25.53 -10.67
N LYS A 357 -21.34 -24.30 -10.55
CA LYS A 357 -21.45 -23.27 -11.59
C LYS A 357 -20.15 -23.02 -12.34
N SER A 358 -19.00 -23.00 -11.63
CA SER A 358 -17.71 -22.66 -12.26
C SER A 358 -17.05 -23.86 -12.93
N LYS A 359 -17.14 -25.04 -12.34
CA LYS A 359 -16.54 -26.26 -12.88
C LYS A 359 -17.00 -26.59 -14.31
N PRO A 360 -18.31 -26.58 -14.64
CA PRO A 360 -18.75 -26.79 -16.01
C PRO A 360 -18.18 -25.79 -17.02
N LEU A 361 -18.03 -24.52 -16.60
CA LEU A 361 -17.44 -23.47 -17.47
C LEU A 361 -15.94 -23.68 -17.66
N VAL A 362 -15.23 -24.15 -16.63
CA VAL A 362 -13.79 -24.49 -16.71
C VAL A 362 -13.58 -25.73 -17.58
N ASP A 363 -14.44 -26.75 -17.45
CA ASP A 363 -14.41 -27.95 -18.28
C ASP A 363 -14.65 -27.61 -19.75
N ASP A 364 -15.68 -26.81 -20.06
CA ASP A 364 -15.96 -26.27 -21.39
C ASP A 364 -14.80 -25.43 -21.95
N PHE A 365 -14.17 -24.59 -21.10
CA PHE A 365 -13.02 -23.80 -21.49
C PHE A 365 -11.84 -24.66 -21.95
N PHE A 366 -11.45 -25.68 -21.18
CA PHE A 366 -10.32 -26.52 -21.52
C PHE A 366 -10.61 -27.52 -22.65
N SER A 367 -11.85 -28.03 -22.74
CA SER A 367 -12.29 -28.85 -23.90
C SER A 367 -12.20 -28.04 -25.18
N TRP A 368 -12.83 -26.84 -25.19
CA TRP A 368 -12.80 -25.95 -26.33
C TRP A 368 -11.36 -25.59 -26.78
N TYR A 369 -10.42 -25.47 -25.80
CA TYR A 369 -9.02 -25.24 -26.12
C TYR A 369 -8.36 -26.40 -26.83
N LYS A 370 -8.55 -27.61 -26.31
CA LYS A 370 -8.02 -28.85 -26.92
C LYS A 370 -8.51 -29.03 -28.36
N ASP A 371 -9.75 -28.63 -28.63
CA ASP A 371 -10.36 -28.72 -29.97
C ASP A 371 -9.84 -27.63 -30.92
N ASN A 372 -9.33 -26.54 -30.41
CA ASN A 372 -8.87 -25.39 -31.20
C ASN A 372 -7.38 -25.18 -31.28
N GLN A 373 -6.58 -25.89 -30.47
CA GLN A 373 -5.12 -25.72 -30.42
C GLN A 373 -4.42 -25.91 -31.76
N ASN A 374 -4.94 -26.79 -32.61
CA ASN A 374 -4.40 -27.11 -33.94
C ASN A 374 -4.83 -26.10 -35.02
N LYS A 375 -5.76 -25.16 -34.71
CA LYS A 375 -6.26 -24.14 -35.65
C LYS A 375 -5.39 -22.86 -35.61
N VAL A 376 -4.42 -22.77 -34.72
CA VAL A 376 -3.53 -21.61 -34.55
C VAL A 376 -2.09 -22.01 -34.67
N LEU A 377 -1.27 -21.12 -35.25
CA LEU A 377 0.19 -21.31 -35.25
C LEU A 377 0.73 -21.25 -33.83
N THR A 378 1.47 -22.26 -33.41
CA THR A 378 2.06 -22.35 -32.07
C THR A 378 2.95 -21.15 -31.73
N ALA A 379 3.63 -20.58 -32.73
CA ALA A 379 4.49 -19.39 -32.56
C ALA A 379 3.70 -18.07 -32.42
N SER A 380 2.41 -18.05 -32.78
CA SER A 380 1.56 -16.85 -32.65
C SER A 380 1.34 -16.49 -31.17
N LYS A 381 0.92 -15.24 -30.90
CA LYS A 381 0.55 -14.81 -29.54
C LYS A 381 -0.57 -15.69 -28.96
N THR A 382 -1.61 -15.95 -29.77
CA THR A 382 -2.74 -16.81 -29.37
C THR A 382 -2.29 -18.25 -29.10
N GLY A 383 -1.44 -18.83 -29.98
CA GLY A 383 -0.91 -20.19 -29.79
C GLY A 383 -0.08 -20.33 -28.51
N LYS A 384 0.81 -19.37 -28.23
CA LYS A 384 1.59 -19.34 -26.98
C LYS A 384 0.69 -19.23 -25.76
N THR A 385 -0.41 -18.48 -25.84
CA THR A 385 -1.35 -18.31 -24.72
C THR A 385 -2.17 -19.56 -24.48
N ILE A 386 -2.58 -20.25 -25.55
CA ILE A 386 -3.24 -21.57 -25.46
C ILE A 386 -2.30 -22.57 -24.77
N GLN A 387 -1.06 -22.67 -25.24
CA GLN A 387 -0.07 -23.58 -24.64
C GLN A 387 0.17 -23.25 -23.16
N TYR A 388 0.25 -21.97 -22.79
CA TYR A 388 0.33 -21.53 -21.41
C TYR A 388 -0.86 -22.06 -20.59
N ALA A 389 -2.10 -21.84 -21.05
CA ALA A 389 -3.29 -22.28 -20.32
C ALA A 389 -3.32 -23.80 -20.13
N LEU A 390 -2.95 -24.57 -21.16
CA LEU A 390 -2.90 -26.03 -21.09
C LEU A 390 -1.81 -26.54 -20.13
N ASN A 391 -0.62 -25.93 -20.15
CA ASN A 391 0.46 -26.30 -19.26
C ASN A 391 0.13 -26.03 -17.79
N TYR A 392 -0.73 -25.07 -17.52
CA TYR A 392 -1.11 -24.65 -16.18
C TYR A 392 -2.54 -25.08 -15.79
N GLU A 393 -3.19 -25.98 -16.57
CA GLU A 393 -4.56 -26.43 -16.33
C GLU A 393 -4.79 -26.90 -14.89
N ALA A 394 -3.92 -27.74 -14.33
CA ALA A 394 -4.06 -28.25 -12.97
C ALA A 394 -4.14 -27.13 -11.92
N GLY A 395 -3.19 -26.17 -11.95
CA GLY A 395 -3.16 -25.06 -11.01
C GLY A 395 -4.25 -24.00 -11.27
N LEU A 396 -4.73 -23.85 -12.51
CA LEU A 396 -5.90 -23.02 -12.82
C LEU A 396 -7.20 -23.64 -12.31
N ARG A 397 -7.25 -24.95 -12.12
CA ARG A 397 -8.40 -25.69 -11.56
C ARG A 397 -8.42 -25.71 -10.03
N SER A 398 -7.31 -25.47 -9.34
CA SER A 398 -7.18 -25.63 -7.89
C SER A 398 -8.22 -24.83 -7.09
N PHE A 399 -8.63 -23.63 -7.55
CA PHE A 399 -9.66 -22.84 -6.90
C PHE A 399 -11.04 -23.53 -6.82
N LEU A 400 -11.31 -24.51 -7.69
CA LEU A 400 -12.55 -25.25 -7.69
C LEU A 400 -12.67 -26.20 -6.48
N GLU A 401 -11.55 -26.71 -5.99
CA GLU A 401 -11.49 -27.70 -4.92
C GLU A 401 -11.22 -27.08 -3.55
N ASP A 402 -10.68 -25.86 -3.52
CA ASP A 402 -10.32 -25.17 -2.30
C ASP A 402 -10.91 -23.76 -2.24
N GLY A 403 -11.78 -23.52 -1.27
CA GLY A 403 -12.46 -22.24 -1.07
C GLY A 403 -11.56 -21.11 -0.57
N LEU A 404 -10.37 -21.43 -0.05
CA LEU A 404 -9.36 -20.47 0.36
C LEU A 404 -8.49 -20.01 -0.80
N VAL A 405 -8.40 -20.78 -1.89
CA VAL A 405 -7.69 -20.39 -3.11
C VAL A 405 -8.51 -19.34 -3.86
N PRO A 406 -8.05 -18.09 -3.97
CA PRO A 406 -8.72 -17.08 -4.77
C PRO A 406 -8.47 -17.32 -6.27
N MET A 407 -9.41 -16.90 -7.10
CA MET A 407 -9.23 -16.98 -8.55
C MET A 407 -8.13 -16.03 -9.08
N THR A 408 -7.68 -15.06 -8.26
CA THR A 408 -6.70 -14.04 -8.67
C THR A 408 -5.61 -13.82 -7.63
N ASN A 409 -4.42 -13.46 -8.10
CA ASN A 409 -3.31 -13.01 -7.24
C ASN A 409 -3.33 -11.49 -6.99
N SER A 410 -4.51 -10.86 -7.03
CA SER A 410 -4.64 -9.40 -6.88
C SER A 410 -4.24 -8.88 -5.49
N LEU A 411 -4.19 -9.76 -4.48
CA LEU A 411 -3.74 -9.41 -3.14
C LEU A 411 -2.24 -9.04 -3.16
N ASP A 412 -1.42 -9.88 -3.80
CA ASP A 412 0.02 -9.63 -3.90
C ASP A 412 0.36 -8.48 -4.85
N GLU A 413 -0.38 -8.32 -5.95
CA GLU A 413 -0.24 -7.15 -6.80
C GLU A 413 -0.45 -5.85 -6.02
N ARG A 414 -1.42 -5.83 -5.07
CA ARG A 414 -1.63 -4.69 -4.16
C ARG A 414 -0.53 -4.55 -3.13
N THR A 415 0.01 -5.66 -2.63
CA THR A 415 1.12 -5.68 -1.67
C THR A 415 2.42 -5.15 -2.29
N ILE A 416 2.72 -5.52 -3.53
CA ILE A 416 3.89 -5.04 -4.29
C ILE A 416 3.79 -3.55 -4.67
N ARG A 417 2.58 -3.02 -4.81
CA ARG A 417 2.34 -1.67 -5.33
C ARG A 417 3.07 -0.55 -4.56
N PRO A 418 3.06 -0.50 -3.22
CA PRO A 418 3.81 0.52 -2.47
C PRO A 418 5.30 0.51 -2.80
N PHE A 419 5.92 -0.67 -2.92
CA PHE A 419 7.30 -0.81 -3.32
C PHE A 419 7.55 -0.27 -4.74
N THR A 420 6.69 -0.62 -5.70
CA THR A 420 6.84 -0.18 -7.10
C THR A 420 6.62 1.32 -7.27
N VAL A 421 5.71 1.92 -6.50
CA VAL A 421 5.52 3.39 -6.44
C VAL A 421 6.74 4.05 -5.84
N GLY A 422 7.23 3.57 -4.71
CA GLY A 422 8.43 4.07 -4.07
C GLY A 422 9.65 3.99 -5.00
N ARG A 423 9.85 2.84 -5.66
CA ARG A 423 10.93 2.65 -6.64
C ARG A 423 10.92 3.69 -7.76
N LYS A 424 9.78 4.15 -8.22
CA LYS A 424 9.67 5.24 -9.20
C LYS A 424 10.21 6.58 -8.67
N ASN A 425 10.27 6.77 -7.36
CA ASN A 425 10.78 7.99 -6.73
C ASN A 425 12.30 7.94 -6.48
N TRP A 426 12.84 6.82 -5.99
CA TRP A 426 14.29 6.71 -5.69
C TRP A 426 15.09 5.90 -6.72
N LEU A 427 14.44 5.25 -7.68
CA LEU A 427 14.96 4.53 -8.86
C LEU A 427 15.74 3.25 -8.53
N PHE A 428 16.69 3.29 -7.59
CA PHE A 428 17.61 2.18 -7.28
C PHE A 428 17.98 2.14 -5.78
N SER A 429 18.54 1.02 -5.35
CA SER A 429 19.29 0.90 -4.11
C SER A 429 20.79 1.04 -4.40
N THR A 430 21.54 1.76 -3.55
CA THR A 430 22.97 1.94 -3.76
C THR A 430 23.76 0.67 -3.47
N SER A 431 23.32 -0.14 -2.48
CA SER A 431 24.00 -1.36 -2.04
C SER A 431 23.02 -2.48 -1.73
N THR A 432 23.51 -3.73 -1.66
CA THR A 432 22.75 -4.90 -1.24
C THR A 432 22.20 -4.72 0.17
N LYS A 433 23.01 -4.24 1.13
CA LYS A 433 22.55 -3.92 2.50
C LYS A 433 21.39 -2.93 2.51
N GLY A 434 21.38 -1.94 1.63
CA GLY A 434 20.28 -0.99 1.48
C GLY A 434 19.02 -1.63 0.87
N ALA A 435 19.17 -2.61 -0.02
CA ALA A 435 18.06 -3.38 -0.58
C ALA A 435 17.45 -4.33 0.45
N GLU A 436 18.27 -5.06 1.20
CA GLU A 436 17.88 -5.92 2.33
C GLU A 436 17.16 -5.12 3.43
N ALA A 437 17.71 -3.97 3.81
CA ALA A 437 17.07 -3.07 4.76
C ALA A 437 15.70 -2.59 4.25
N SER A 438 15.59 -2.28 2.95
CA SER A 438 14.32 -1.88 2.36
C SER A 438 13.31 -3.04 2.37
N ALA A 439 13.74 -4.26 2.12
CA ALA A 439 12.91 -5.45 2.21
C ALA A 439 12.34 -5.62 3.63
N ALA A 440 13.19 -5.57 4.65
CA ALA A 440 12.77 -5.70 6.05
C ALA A 440 11.80 -4.59 6.48
N VAL A 441 12.08 -3.34 6.10
CA VAL A 441 11.19 -2.21 6.43
C VAL A 441 9.83 -2.34 5.74
N PHE A 442 9.78 -2.69 4.44
CA PHE A 442 8.50 -2.93 3.76
C PHE A 442 7.73 -4.09 4.38
N SER A 443 8.41 -5.16 4.79
CA SER A 443 7.79 -6.29 5.47
C SER A 443 7.06 -5.85 6.74
N LEU A 444 7.72 -5.08 7.60
CA LEU A 444 7.11 -4.58 8.84
C LEU A 444 5.97 -3.61 8.57
N ILE A 445 6.17 -2.62 7.69
CA ILE A 445 5.16 -1.60 7.38
C ILE A 445 3.90 -2.23 6.76
N GLU A 446 4.05 -3.08 5.76
CA GLU A 446 2.91 -3.67 5.06
C GLU A 446 2.21 -4.74 5.92
N THR A 447 2.95 -5.43 6.81
CA THR A 447 2.36 -6.30 7.83
C THR A 447 1.59 -5.49 8.88
N ALA A 448 2.15 -4.40 9.38
CA ALA A 448 1.47 -3.50 10.32
C ALA A 448 0.15 -2.98 9.74
N LYS A 449 0.17 -2.46 8.51
CA LYS A 449 -1.04 -2.01 7.81
C LYS A 449 -2.08 -3.12 7.66
N SER A 450 -1.65 -4.35 7.37
CA SER A 450 -2.56 -5.50 7.23
C SER A 450 -3.22 -5.89 8.55
N ASN A 451 -2.55 -5.58 9.69
CA ASN A 451 -3.06 -5.74 11.03
C ASN A 451 -3.73 -4.46 11.58
N LYS A 452 -4.03 -3.48 10.72
CA LYS A 452 -4.69 -2.20 11.07
C LYS A 452 -3.91 -1.34 12.07
N LEU A 453 -2.59 -1.48 12.13
CA LEU A 453 -1.74 -0.67 12.99
C LEU A 453 -1.33 0.62 12.27
N ASN A 454 -1.12 1.70 13.05
CA ASN A 454 -0.41 2.89 12.56
C ASN A 454 1.08 2.53 12.34
N PRO A 455 1.61 2.58 11.11
CA PRO A 455 2.99 2.18 10.87
C PRO A 455 4.02 3.05 11.59
N TYR A 456 3.76 4.36 11.80
CA TYR A 456 4.68 5.23 12.52
C TYR A 456 4.82 4.79 13.98
N ASP A 457 3.69 4.65 14.67
CA ASP A 457 3.66 4.30 16.10
C ASP A 457 4.27 2.91 16.33
N TYR A 458 3.99 1.97 15.43
CA TYR A 458 4.55 0.62 15.49
C TYR A 458 6.07 0.60 15.30
N ILE A 459 6.59 1.30 14.30
CA ILE A 459 8.04 1.37 14.04
C ILE A 459 8.74 2.11 15.18
N GLU A 460 8.17 3.21 15.69
CA GLU A 460 8.73 3.94 16.83
C GLU A 460 8.80 3.05 18.07
N PHE A 461 7.75 2.28 18.34
CA PHE A 461 7.71 1.34 19.45
C PHE A 461 8.83 0.29 19.35
N ILE A 462 8.99 -0.34 18.17
CA ILE A 462 10.08 -1.30 17.95
C ILE A 462 11.44 -0.64 18.24
N LEU A 463 11.67 0.55 17.70
CA LEU A 463 12.95 1.25 17.83
C LEU A 463 13.23 1.75 19.26
N ASP A 464 12.20 1.97 20.06
CA ASP A 464 12.34 2.40 21.46
C ASP A 464 12.54 1.23 22.41
N TYR A 465 11.80 0.14 22.24
CA TYR A 465 11.76 -0.94 23.21
C TYR A 465 12.64 -2.15 22.84
N LEU A 466 12.76 -2.50 21.56
CA LEU A 466 13.53 -3.68 21.17
C LEU A 466 15.04 -3.56 21.49
N PRO A 467 15.69 -2.38 21.36
CA PRO A 467 17.11 -2.22 21.79
C PRO A 467 17.36 -2.48 23.26
N GLN A 468 16.31 -2.48 24.08
CA GLN A 468 16.41 -2.70 25.53
C GLN A 468 16.24 -4.18 25.91
N GLN A 469 15.96 -5.06 24.94
CA GLN A 469 15.73 -6.48 25.17
C GLN A 469 17.01 -7.28 24.95
N ASP A 470 17.20 -8.30 25.75
CA ASP A 470 18.23 -9.32 25.51
C ASP A 470 17.62 -10.46 24.67
N LEU A 471 17.79 -10.36 23.36
CA LEU A 471 17.29 -11.35 22.42
C LEU A 471 18.17 -12.61 22.33
N VAL A 472 19.38 -12.56 22.87
CA VAL A 472 20.29 -13.72 22.92
C VAL A 472 19.84 -14.69 24.00
N GLU A 473 19.42 -14.17 25.16
CA GLU A 473 18.92 -15.01 26.26
C GLU A 473 17.48 -15.48 26.04
N ASP A 474 16.65 -14.69 25.37
CA ASP A 474 15.22 -15.00 25.18
C ASP A 474 14.71 -14.55 23.78
N PRO A 475 14.92 -15.41 22.76
CA PRO A 475 14.42 -15.11 21.40
C PRO A 475 12.88 -15.05 21.29
N GLU A 476 12.15 -15.67 22.21
CA GLU A 476 10.67 -15.70 22.20
C GLU A 476 10.09 -14.32 22.51
N ARG A 477 10.89 -13.42 23.10
CA ARG A 477 10.50 -12.00 23.29
C ARG A 477 10.15 -11.29 21.98
N LEU A 478 10.66 -11.76 20.83
CA LEU A 478 10.26 -11.22 19.54
C LEU A 478 8.76 -11.33 19.30
N ASP A 479 8.09 -12.34 19.85
CA ASP A 479 6.65 -12.53 19.67
C ASP A 479 5.80 -11.38 20.22
N TRP A 480 6.30 -10.69 21.26
CA TRP A 480 5.64 -9.50 21.83
C TRP A 480 5.63 -8.29 20.88
N PHE A 481 6.57 -8.26 19.95
CA PHE A 481 6.71 -7.18 18.97
C PHE A 481 6.02 -7.48 17.63
N LEU A 482 5.40 -8.66 17.50
CA LEU A 482 4.71 -9.03 16.26
C LEU A 482 3.42 -8.22 16.10
N PRO A 483 3.08 -7.78 14.85
CA PRO A 483 1.95 -6.89 14.60
C PRO A 483 0.58 -7.42 15.02
N TRP A 484 0.46 -8.71 15.27
CA TRP A 484 -0.79 -9.37 15.70
C TRP A 484 -0.79 -9.74 17.18
N SER A 485 0.26 -9.45 17.95
CA SER A 485 0.26 -9.66 19.40
C SER A 485 -0.83 -8.80 20.06
N GLU A 486 -1.38 -9.28 21.16
CA GLU A 486 -2.45 -8.58 21.87
C GLU A 486 -1.96 -7.23 22.38
N GLU A 487 -0.74 -7.21 22.93
CA GLU A 487 -0.09 -6.01 23.48
C GLU A 487 0.07 -4.90 22.43
N ILE A 488 0.43 -5.28 21.19
CA ILE A 488 0.59 -4.34 20.07
C ILE A 488 -0.78 -3.85 19.59
N LYS A 489 -1.77 -4.73 19.47
CA LYS A 489 -3.13 -4.36 19.04
C LYS A 489 -3.80 -3.42 20.01
N GLU A 490 -3.78 -3.72 21.30
CA GLU A 490 -4.37 -2.84 22.32
C GLU A 490 -3.80 -1.42 22.25
N LYS A 491 -2.49 -1.32 21.97
CA LYS A 491 -1.77 -0.06 22.00
C LYS A 491 -1.87 0.76 20.72
N PHE A 492 -1.92 0.10 19.55
CA PHE A 492 -1.69 0.75 18.26
C PHE A 492 -2.74 0.44 17.19
N GLU A 493 -3.75 -0.41 17.47
CA GLU A 493 -4.78 -0.68 16.47
C GLU A 493 -5.59 0.58 16.16
N ILE A 494 -5.69 0.93 14.89
CA ILE A 494 -6.56 2.00 14.42
C ILE A 494 -8.00 1.51 14.58
N LYS A 495 -8.70 2.06 15.54
CA LYS A 495 -10.12 1.76 15.73
C LYS A 495 -10.87 2.24 14.50
N ALA A 496 -11.49 1.29 13.80
CA ALA A 496 -12.39 1.62 12.70
C ALA A 496 -13.65 2.26 13.29
N ASP A 497 -13.98 3.47 12.81
CA ASP A 497 -15.24 4.15 13.11
C ASP A 497 -16.43 3.44 12.47
#